data_2bc1274f11c29b29e3a33d248ed89b57
#
_entry.id   2bc1274f11c29b29e3a33d248ed89b57
#
_cell.length_a   1.000
_cell.length_b   1.000
_cell.length_c   1.000
_cell.angle_alpha   90.00
_cell.angle_beta   90.00
_cell.angle_gamma   90.00
#
_symmetry.space_group_name_H-M   'P 1'
#
loop_
_entity.id
_entity.type
_entity.pdbx_description
1 polymer ?
#
loop_
_entity_poly.entity_id
_entity_poly.type
_entity_poly.pdbx_seq_one_letter_code
_entity_poly.pdbx_strand_id
1 'polypeptide(L)'
;MVLTRVGCHLCEEALAVVAAVCAETGDTWTVRDVDDDPALRNRYSDEVPVTFVDGAQHDYWRVDPRRLRAALAGGTSGRGR
;
A
#
# COMPACT_ATOMS: atom_id res chain seq x y z
N MET A 1 -4.15 -1.98 -1.39
CA MET A 1 -4.54 -1.85 0.02
C MET A 1 -3.35 -1.37 0.83
N VAL A 2 -3.57 -0.44 1.74
CA VAL A 2 -2.51 0.09 2.59
C VAL A 2 -2.85 -0.21 4.05
N LEU A 3 -1.92 -0.85 4.76
CA LEU A 3 -2.03 -1.04 6.20
C LEU A 3 -1.41 0.15 6.90
N THR A 4 -2.15 0.75 7.82
CA THR A 4 -1.71 1.95 8.53
C THR A 4 -1.89 1.77 10.04
N ARG A 5 -1.44 2.77 10.78
CA ARG A 5 -1.64 2.85 12.22
C ARG A 5 -1.93 4.29 12.60
N VAL A 6 -2.77 4.50 13.59
CA VAL A 6 -3.10 5.83 14.09
C VAL A 6 -1.82 6.52 14.60
N GLY A 7 -1.65 7.78 14.26
CA GLY A 7 -0.50 8.57 14.70
C GLY A 7 0.81 8.29 13.97
N CYS A 8 0.73 7.67 12.82
CA CYS A 8 1.90 7.29 12.04
C CYS A 8 2.17 8.31 10.92
N HIS A 9 3.26 9.06 11.01
CA HIS A 9 3.63 10.05 9.98
C HIS A 9 3.93 9.41 8.64
N LEU A 10 4.66 8.30 8.65
CA LEU A 10 4.99 7.59 7.41
C LEU A 10 3.72 7.06 6.74
N CYS A 11 2.72 6.69 7.54
CA CYS A 11 1.44 6.24 6.99
C CYS A 11 0.76 7.37 6.23
N GLU A 12 0.79 8.59 6.76
CA GLU A 12 0.20 9.75 6.10
C GLU A 12 0.89 10.04 4.78
N GLU A 13 2.23 9.97 4.75
CA GLU A 13 2.98 10.15 3.51
C GLU A 13 2.66 9.07 2.49
N ALA A 14 2.58 7.82 2.94
CA ALA A 14 2.25 6.70 2.06
C ALA A 14 0.86 6.85 1.47
N LEU A 15 -0.11 7.23 2.28
CA LEU A 15 -1.48 7.44 1.79
C LEU A 15 -1.54 8.53 0.74
N ALA A 16 -0.79 9.61 0.92
CA ALA A 16 -0.74 10.69 -0.05
C ALA A 16 -0.16 10.21 -1.39
N VAL A 17 0.91 9.42 -1.34
CA VAL A 17 1.53 8.87 -2.55
C VAL A 17 0.58 7.91 -3.25
N VAL A 18 -0.04 7.00 -2.51
CA VAL A 18 -0.98 6.04 -3.09
C VAL A 18 -2.17 6.73 -3.73
N ALA A 19 -2.73 7.73 -3.03
CA ALA A 19 -3.86 8.49 -3.56
C ALA A 19 -3.50 9.19 -4.87
N ALA A 20 -2.33 9.83 -4.92
CA ALA A 20 -1.89 10.54 -6.12
C ALA A 20 -1.65 9.59 -7.30
N VAL A 21 -0.97 8.48 -7.05
CA VAL A 21 -0.67 7.51 -8.11
C VAL A 21 -1.95 6.85 -8.61
N CYS A 22 -2.83 6.43 -7.71
CA CYS A 22 -4.08 5.80 -8.12
C CYS A 22 -5.00 6.75 -8.87
N ALA A 23 -4.96 8.05 -8.55
CA ALA A 23 -5.69 9.04 -9.31
C ALA A 23 -5.18 9.14 -10.75
N GLU A 24 -3.87 9.01 -10.95
CA GLU A 24 -3.26 9.01 -12.29
C GLU A 24 -3.64 7.76 -13.08
N THR A 25 -3.60 6.61 -12.43
CA THR A 25 -3.76 5.33 -13.11
C THR A 25 -5.21 4.86 -13.20
N GLY A 26 -6.09 5.47 -12.41
CA GLY A 26 -7.49 5.04 -12.35
C GLY A 26 -7.73 3.82 -11.48
N ASP A 27 -6.73 3.39 -10.72
CA ASP A 27 -6.88 2.25 -9.84
C ASP A 27 -7.62 2.62 -8.56
N THR A 28 -8.33 1.66 -8.00
CA THR A 28 -8.98 1.82 -6.69
C THR A 28 -8.03 1.31 -5.60
N TRP A 29 -8.23 1.81 -4.39
CA TRP A 29 -7.41 1.38 -3.26
C TRP A 29 -8.20 1.51 -1.96
N THR A 30 -7.76 0.77 -0.95
CA THR A 30 -8.40 0.75 0.36
C THR A 30 -7.35 0.92 1.45
N VAL A 31 -7.81 1.33 2.64
CA VAL A 31 -6.97 1.50 3.82
C VAL A 31 -7.49 0.59 4.91
N ARG A 32 -6.57 0.00 5.67
CA ARG A 32 -6.94 -0.80 6.82
C ARG A 32 -5.98 -0.50 7.97
N ASP A 33 -6.53 -0.37 9.17
CA ASP A 33 -5.72 -0.17 10.37
C ASP A 33 -5.16 -1.51 10.81
N VAL A 34 -3.85 -1.58 11.01
CA VAL A 34 -3.18 -2.82 11.41
C VAL A 34 -3.68 -3.30 12.78
N ASP A 35 -4.15 -2.40 13.64
CA ASP A 35 -4.63 -2.74 14.96
C ASP A 35 -6.05 -3.32 14.97
N ASP A 36 -6.74 -3.31 13.83
CA ASP A 36 -8.09 -3.88 13.72
C ASP A 36 -8.08 -5.41 13.75
N ASP A 37 -6.94 -6.02 13.49
CA ASP A 37 -6.83 -7.47 13.41
C ASP A 37 -5.55 -7.92 14.13
N PRO A 38 -5.67 -8.76 15.18
CA PRO A 38 -4.49 -9.23 15.92
C PRO A 38 -3.45 -9.93 15.05
N ALA A 39 -3.87 -10.66 14.02
CA ALA A 39 -2.94 -11.34 13.11
C ALA A 39 -2.15 -10.33 12.30
N LEU A 40 -2.80 -9.27 11.81
CA LEU A 40 -2.12 -8.21 11.08
C LEU A 40 -1.16 -7.46 11.98
N ARG A 41 -1.59 -7.17 13.21
CA ARG A 41 -0.74 -6.47 14.17
C ARG A 41 0.51 -7.28 14.49
N ASN A 42 0.36 -8.57 14.71
CA ASN A 42 1.50 -9.43 15.02
C ASN A 42 2.51 -9.49 13.88
N ARG A 43 2.00 -9.48 12.64
CA ARG A 43 2.88 -9.64 11.48
C ARG A 43 3.48 -8.33 10.99
N TYR A 44 2.71 -7.24 11.02
CA TYR A 44 3.10 -6.02 10.32
C TYR A 44 3.30 -4.79 11.19
N SER A 45 3.12 -4.88 12.52
CA SER A 45 3.11 -3.66 13.33
C SER A 45 4.41 -2.83 13.23
N ASP A 46 5.55 -3.48 12.98
CA ASP A 46 6.83 -2.79 12.85
C ASP A 46 7.10 -2.34 11.41
N GLU A 47 6.26 -2.72 10.47
CA GLU A 47 6.46 -2.43 9.06
C GLU A 47 5.49 -1.41 8.48
N VAL A 48 4.54 -0.95 9.27
CA VAL A 48 3.55 0.03 8.77
C VAL A 48 4.24 1.33 8.38
N PRO A 49 3.79 1.98 7.31
CA PRO A 49 2.73 1.56 6.41
C PRO A 49 3.19 0.42 5.49
N VAL A 50 2.31 -0.54 5.25
CA VAL A 50 2.59 -1.62 4.31
C VAL A 50 1.64 -1.47 3.12
N THR A 51 2.19 -1.43 1.92
CA THR A 51 1.41 -1.27 0.70
C THR A 51 1.33 -2.60 -0.03
N PHE A 52 0.11 -2.99 -0.39
CA PHE A 52 -0.15 -4.21 -1.13
C PHE A 52 -0.70 -3.86 -2.51
N VAL A 53 -0.19 -4.54 -3.53
CA VAL A 53 -0.70 -4.42 -4.90
C VAL A 53 -1.19 -5.80 -5.32
N ASP A 54 -2.48 -5.89 -5.65
CA ASP A 54 -3.10 -7.15 -6.06
C ASP A 54 -2.89 -8.29 -5.07
N GLY A 55 -2.93 -7.96 -3.78
CA GLY A 55 -2.80 -8.94 -2.71
C GLY A 55 -1.38 -9.31 -2.33
N ALA A 56 -0.38 -8.79 -3.04
CA ALA A 56 1.03 -9.06 -2.74
C ALA A 56 1.67 -7.85 -2.08
N GLN A 57 2.48 -8.08 -1.06
CA GLN A 57 3.20 -7.00 -0.42
C GLN A 57 4.14 -6.34 -1.42
N HIS A 58 4.00 -5.03 -1.58
CA HIS A 58 4.77 -4.25 -2.54
C HIS A 58 5.89 -3.47 -1.86
N ASP A 59 5.54 -2.67 -0.86
CA ASP A 59 6.48 -1.84 -0.12
C ASP A 59 6.09 -1.78 1.34
N TYR A 60 7.06 -1.44 2.19
CA TYR A 60 6.79 -1.12 3.58
C TYR A 60 7.55 0.16 3.95
N TRP A 61 7.10 0.86 4.99
CA TRP A 61 7.55 2.16 5.46
C TRP A 61 7.29 3.26 4.44
N ARG A 62 8.08 3.36 3.39
CA ARG A 62 7.92 4.40 2.37
C ARG A 62 7.44 3.80 1.06
N VAL A 63 6.63 4.56 0.34
CA VAL A 63 6.14 4.16 -0.97
C VAL A 63 6.82 5.01 -2.02
N ASP A 64 7.52 4.37 -2.93
CA ASP A 64 8.12 5.05 -4.08
C ASP A 64 7.06 5.15 -5.18
N PRO A 65 6.65 6.38 -5.57
CA PRO A 65 5.60 6.54 -6.57
C PRO A 65 5.93 5.90 -7.91
N ARG A 66 7.20 5.91 -8.30
CA ARG A 66 7.61 5.31 -9.58
C ARG A 66 7.46 3.79 -9.55
N ARG A 67 7.90 3.17 -8.45
CA ARG A 67 7.75 1.74 -8.27
C ARG A 67 6.28 1.34 -8.17
N LEU A 68 5.47 2.13 -7.50
CA LEU A 68 4.05 1.86 -7.40
C LEU A 68 3.37 1.93 -8.75
N ARG A 69 3.67 2.96 -9.56
CA ARG A 69 3.13 3.06 -10.92
C ARG A 69 3.50 1.84 -11.75
N ALA A 70 4.76 1.42 -11.66
CA ALA A 70 5.24 0.25 -12.41
C ALA A 70 4.54 -1.03 -11.95
N ALA A 71 4.34 -1.19 -10.64
CA ALA A 71 3.67 -2.36 -10.10
C ALA A 71 2.20 -2.42 -10.54
N LEU A 72 1.51 -1.29 -10.53
CA LEU A 72 0.11 -1.25 -10.95
C LEU A 72 -0.02 -1.57 -12.43
N ALA A 73 0.84 -1.01 -13.27
CA ALA A 73 0.82 -1.27 -14.70
C ALA A 73 1.34 -2.66 -15.02
N GLY A 74 2.49 -3.01 -14.46
CA GLY A 74 3.14 -4.29 -14.74
C GLY A 74 2.41 -5.47 -14.13
N GLY A 75 1.93 -5.30 -12.92
CA GLY A 75 1.16 -6.35 -12.24
C GLY A 75 -0.09 -6.70 -13.01
N THR A 76 -0.79 -5.69 -13.50
CA THR A 76 -1.97 -5.87 -14.32
C THR A 76 -1.60 -6.62 -15.59
N SER A 77 -0.53 -6.21 -16.24
CA SER A 77 -0.03 -6.88 -17.43
C SER A 77 0.35 -8.32 -17.12
N GLY A 78 1.09 -8.51 -16.05
CA GLY A 78 1.57 -9.83 -15.68
C GLY A 78 0.42 -10.78 -15.40
N ARG A 79 -0.62 -10.29 -14.78
CA ARG A 79 -1.78 -11.09 -14.48
C ARG A 79 -2.52 -11.55 -15.72
N GLY A 80 -2.49 -10.74 -16.71
CA GLY A 80 -3.24 -11.00 -17.92
C GLY A 80 -2.66 -12.06 -18.80
N ARG A 81 -1.56 -12.62 -18.41
CA ARG A 81 -0.90 -13.61 -19.27
C ARG A 81 -0.96 -14.97 -18.69
#